data_def5744143ffa9060aadd3af5bb81f10
#
_entry.id   def5744143ffa9060aadd3af5bb81f10
#
_cell.length_a   1.000
_cell.length_b   1.000
_cell.length_c   1.000
_cell.angle_alpha   90.00
_cell.angle_beta   90.00
_cell.angle_gamma   90.00
#
_symmetry.space_group_name_H-M   'P 1'
#
loop_
_entity.id
_entity.type
_entity.pdbx_description
1 polymer ?
#
loop_
_entity_poly.entity_id
_entity_poly.type
_entity_poly.pdbx_seq_one_letter_code
_entity_poly.pdbx_strand_id
1 'polypeptide(L)'
;MANILHLETTTLNCGVALFSNGQILASKSKQEEGYSHAENIMTFIDEVLSSSGLAKSDLDAISVSGGPGSYTGLRIGVATAKGISHALSIPLIAIDTL
;
A
#
# COMPACT_ATOMS: atom_id res chain seq x y z
N MET A 1 13.50 -9.45 10.72
CA MET A 1 12.07 -9.11 10.84
C MET A 1 11.70 -8.20 9.68
N ALA A 2 10.74 -8.62 8.88
CA ALA A 2 10.36 -7.85 7.70
C ALA A 2 9.10 -7.03 7.97
N ASN A 3 9.20 -5.72 7.80
CA ASN A 3 8.07 -4.81 7.83
C ASN A 3 7.70 -4.47 6.40
N ILE A 4 6.51 -4.87 5.97
CA ILE A 4 6.06 -4.73 4.59
C ILE A 4 4.78 -3.91 4.56
N LEU A 5 4.78 -2.84 3.77
CA LEU A 5 3.59 -2.05 3.52
C LEU A 5 2.94 -2.52 2.23
N HIS A 6 1.69 -2.94 2.29
CA HIS A 6 0.95 -3.43 1.13
C HIS A 6 -0.11 -2.42 0.70
N LEU A 7 -0.14 -2.13 -0.60
CA LEU A 7 -1.12 -1.24 -1.20
C LEU A 7 -2.08 -2.02 -2.08
N GLU A 8 -3.38 -1.82 -1.87
CA GLU A 8 -4.44 -2.48 -2.64
C GLU A 8 -5.32 -1.44 -3.30
N THR A 9 -5.22 -1.30 -4.61
CA THR A 9 -5.99 -0.31 -5.37
C THR A 9 -6.57 -0.91 -6.65
N THR A 10 -6.81 -2.23 -6.66
CA THR A 10 -7.23 -2.94 -7.86
C THR A 10 -8.73 -2.98 -8.07
N THR A 11 -9.50 -2.59 -7.08
CA THR A 11 -10.97 -2.59 -7.12
C THR A 11 -11.49 -1.23 -6.69
N LEU A 12 -12.76 -1.16 -6.35
CA LEU A 12 -13.34 0.06 -5.77
C LEU A 12 -12.81 0.33 -4.36
N ASN A 13 -12.14 -0.64 -3.76
CA ASN A 13 -11.53 -0.47 -2.46
C ASN A 13 -10.15 0.16 -2.57
N CYS A 14 -9.86 1.11 -1.70
CA CYS A 14 -8.52 1.65 -1.52
C CYS A 14 -8.07 1.21 -0.14
N GLY A 15 -7.00 0.44 -0.06
CA GLY A 15 -6.56 -0.13 1.19
C GLY A 15 -5.06 -0.15 1.35
N VAL A 16 -4.62 -0.08 2.61
CA VAL A 16 -3.23 -0.16 3.00
C VAL A 16 -3.15 -1.08 4.21
N ALA A 17 -2.20 -1.99 4.19
CA ALA A 17 -1.96 -2.88 5.33
C ALA A 17 -0.47 -2.92 5.65
N LEU A 18 -0.15 -2.95 6.92
CA LEU A 18 1.23 -3.05 7.37
C LEU A 18 1.43 -4.42 8.03
N PHE A 19 2.38 -5.17 7.50
CA PHE A 19 2.74 -6.49 8.01
C PHE A 19 4.10 -6.43 8.69
N SER A 20 4.22 -7.17 9.78
CA SER A 20 5.51 -7.40 10.42
C SER A 20 5.60 -8.88 10.80
N ASN A 21 6.63 -9.56 10.34
CA ASN A 21 6.81 -11.00 10.55
C ASN A 21 5.61 -11.82 10.08
N GLY A 22 4.97 -11.41 8.98
CA GLY A 22 3.82 -12.11 8.46
C GLY A 22 2.50 -11.84 9.16
N GLN A 23 2.48 -10.96 10.15
CA GLN A 23 1.27 -10.61 10.87
C GLN A 23 0.86 -9.18 10.57
N ILE A 24 -0.44 -8.94 10.48
CA ILE A 24 -0.97 -7.59 10.25
C ILE A 24 -0.86 -6.80 11.54
N LEU A 25 -0.12 -5.68 11.50
CA LEU A 25 -0.04 -4.75 12.62
C LEU A 25 -1.14 -3.70 12.57
N ALA A 26 -1.46 -3.22 11.37
CA ALA A 26 -2.47 -2.19 11.17
C ALA A 26 -2.96 -2.25 9.74
N SER A 27 -4.21 -1.87 9.51
CA SER A 27 -4.75 -1.76 8.18
C SER A 27 -5.82 -0.69 8.13
N LYS A 28 -6.01 -0.12 6.95
CA LYS A 28 -7.04 0.88 6.71
C LYS A 28 -7.55 0.68 5.29
N SER A 29 -8.86 0.68 5.13
CA SER A 29 -9.44 0.55 3.80
C SER A 29 -10.74 1.31 3.73
N LYS A 30 -11.11 1.72 2.51
CA LYS A 30 -12.35 2.42 2.26
C LYS A 30 -12.86 2.02 0.90
N GLN A 31 -14.14 1.72 0.80
CA GLN A 31 -14.78 1.48 -0.47
C GLN A 31 -15.10 2.83 -1.11
N GLU A 32 -14.64 3.01 -2.34
CA GLU A 32 -14.77 4.28 -3.05
C GLU A 32 -15.61 4.10 -4.30
N GLU A 33 -16.48 5.06 -4.57
CA GLU A 33 -17.10 5.20 -5.86
C GLU A 33 -16.33 6.29 -6.60
N GLY A 34 -15.66 5.90 -7.68
CA GLY A 34 -14.83 6.82 -8.44
C GLY A 34 -13.36 6.67 -8.12
N TYR A 35 -12.56 7.66 -8.48
CA TYR A 35 -11.11 7.52 -8.51
C TYR A 35 -10.43 8.50 -7.56
N SER A 36 -10.76 8.42 -6.27
CA SER A 36 -10.11 9.24 -5.25
C SER A 36 -9.00 8.48 -4.52
N HIS A 37 -8.52 7.36 -5.09
CA HIS A 37 -7.46 6.56 -4.48
C HIS A 37 -6.20 7.36 -4.17
N ALA A 38 -5.82 8.28 -5.07
CA ALA A 38 -4.60 9.06 -4.88
C ALA A 38 -4.66 9.94 -3.63
N GLU A 39 -5.84 10.47 -3.31
CA GLU A 39 -6.02 11.30 -2.14
C GLU A 39 -6.01 10.50 -0.85
N ASN A 40 -6.62 9.32 -0.89
CA ASN A 40 -6.82 8.51 0.31
C ASN A 40 -5.60 7.65 0.67
N ILE A 41 -4.84 7.19 -0.34
CA ILE A 41 -3.80 6.22 -0.09
C ILE A 41 -2.67 6.77 0.79
N MET A 42 -2.25 8.01 0.56
CA MET A 42 -1.19 8.61 1.39
C MET A 42 -1.67 8.84 2.81
N THR A 43 -2.91 9.28 2.98
CA THR A 43 -3.52 9.44 4.29
C THR A 43 -3.56 8.10 5.03
N PHE A 44 -3.97 7.04 4.35
CA PHE A 44 -4.04 5.71 4.95
C PHE A 44 -2.65 5.19 5.34
N ILE A 45 -1.64 5.45 4.52
CA ILE A 45 -0.27 5.07 4.85
C ILE A 45 0.17 5.75 6.13
N ASP A 46 -0.06 7.05 6.25
CA ASP A 46 0.31 7.80 7.44
C ASP A 46 -0.43 7.29 8.68
N GLU A 47 -1.72 7.01 8.54
CA GLU A 47 -2.53 6.49 9.65
C GLU A 47 -2.06 5.12 10.10
N VAL A 48 -1.77 4.24 9.15
CA VAL A 48 -1.33 2.87 9.44
C VAL A 48 0.02 2.89 10.14
N LEU A 49 0.95 3.71 9.68
CA LEU A 49 2.26 3.85 10.32
C LEU A 49 2.13 4.43 11.72
N SER A 50 1.32 5.48 11.89
CA SER A 50 1.07 6.07 13.20
C SER A 50 0.49 5.06 14.19
N SER A 51 -0.48 4.29 13.73
CA SER A 51 -1.15 3.30 14.59
C SER A 51 -0.20 2.20 15.04
N SER A 52 0.75 1.84 14.20
CA SER A 52 1.70 0.76 14.51
C SER A 52 2.94 1.24 15.27
N GLY A 53 3.15 2.57 15.33
CA GLY A 53 4.35 3.13 15.96
C GLY A 53 5.60 3.02 15.10
N LEU A 54 5.46 2.70 13.82
CA LEU A 54 6.60 2.60 12.91
C LEU A 54 6.73 3.87 12.07
N ALA A 55 7.97 4.19 11.70
CA ALA A 55 8.26 5.24 10.75
C ALA A 55 8.45 4.64 9.35
N LYS A 56 8.39 5.47 8.31
CA LYS A 56 8.65 5.02 6.95
C LYS A 56 10.01 4.36 6.81
N SER A 57 11.00 4.86 7.55
CA SER A 57 12.35 4.30 7.52
C SER A 57 12.44 2.89 8.12
N ASP A 58 11.41 2.44 8.81
CA ASP A 58 11.37 1.09 9.37
C ASP A 58 10.87 0.04 8.37
N LEU A 59 10.40 0.48 7.20
CA LEU A 59 9.88 -0.42 6.18
C LEU A 59 11.01 -1.13 5.44
N ASP A 60 10.84 -2.44 5.23
CA ASP A 60 11.82 -3.27 4.52
C ASP A 60 11.43 -3.51 3.07
N ALA A 61 10.15 -3.42 2.76
CA ALA A 61 9.66 -3.61 1.40
C ALA A 61 8.27 -2.98 1.26
N ILE A 62 7.89 -2.73 0.01
CA ILE A 62 6.55 -2.30 -0.36
C ILE A 62 5.98 -3.35 -1.29
N SER A 63 4.73 -3.74 -1.07
CA SER A 63 4.03 -4.60 -2.01
C SER A 63 2.79 -3.89 -2.55
N VAL A 64 2.40 -4.27 -3.76
CA VAL A 64 1.23 -3.70 -4.43
C VAL A 64 0.52 -4.81 -5.19
N SER A 65 -0.82 -4.79 -5.16
CA SER A 65 -1.59 -5.73 -5.96
C SER A 65 -1.51 -5.33 -7.42
N GLY A 66 -1.02 -6.23 -8.26
CA GLY A 66 -0.85 -6.00 -9.69
C GLY A 66 -1.80 -6.78 -10.58
N GLY A 67 -2.76 -7.50 -9.99
CA GLY A 67 -3.71 -8.31 -10.72
C GLY A 67 -4.81 -7.52 -11.39
N PRO A 68 -5.81 -8.20 -11.95
CA PRO A 68 -6.88 -7.52 -12.67
C PRO A 68 -7.69 -6.63 -11.74
N GLY A 69 -8.18 -5.52 -12.27
CA GLY A 69 -8.98 -4.58 -11.50
C GLY A 69 -9.12 -3.28 -12.26
N SER A 70 -9.43 -2.20 -11.55
CA SER A 70 -9.52 -0.89 -12.17
C SER A 70 -8.17 -0.49 -12.72
N TYR A 71 -8.13 -0.18 -14.01
CA TYR A 71 -6.89 0.26 -14.65
C TYR A 71 -6.33 1.51 -13.98
N THR A 72 -7.21 2.47 -13.67
CA THR A 72 -6.81 3.70 -12.99
C THR A 72 -6.28 3.41 -11.59
N GLY A 73 -6.95 2.53 -10.84
CA GLY A 73 -6.50 2.13 -9.51
C GLY A 73 -5.15 1.46 -9.53
N LEU A 74 -4.92 0.57 -10.50
CA LEU A 74 -3.62 -0.09 -10.66
C LEU A 74 -2.51 0.93 -10.89
N ARG A 75 -2.75 1.92 -11.75
CA ARG A 75 -1.75 2.95 -12.05
C ARG A 75 -1.42 3.77 -10.81
N ILE A 76 -2.42 4.15 -10.04
CA ILE A 76 -2.21 4.93 -8.81
C ILE A 76 -1.41 4.12 -7.80
N GLY A 77 -1.80 2.85 -7.58
CA GLY A 77 -1.11 1.98 -6.63
C GLY A 77 0.34 1.74 -7.01
N VAL A 78 0.59 1.41 -8.26
CA VAL A 78 1.95 1.15 -8.74
C VAL A 78 2.80 2.42 -8.68
N ALA A 79 2.27 3.57 -9.10
CA ALA A 79 3.00 4.82 -9.06
C ALA A 79 3.37 5.21 -7.62
N THR A 80 2.42 5.06 -6.70
CA THR A 80 2.66 5.35 -5.28
C THR A 80 3.72 4.43 -4.70
N ALA A 81 3.59 3.12 -4.99
CA ALA A 81 4.54 2.12 -4.49
C ALA A 81 5.95 2.36 -5.03
N LYS A 82 6.06 2.69 -6.32
CA LYS A 82 7.36 3.01 -6.92
C LYS A 82 7.99 4.24 -6.28
N GLY A 83 7.19 5.28 -6.04
CA GLY A 83 7.69 6.49 -5.40
C GLY A 83 8.25 6.21 -4.01
N ILE A 84 7.54 5.44 -3.22
CA ILE A 84 7.96 5.10 -1.86
C ILE A 84 9.20 4.19 -1.89
N SER A 85 9.19 3.17 -2.73
CA SER A 85 10.32 2.23 -2.80
C SER A 85 11.60 2.95 -3.24
N HIS A 86 11.48 3.86 -4.19
CA HIS A 86 12.61 4.64 -4.66
C HIS A 86 13.12 5.59 -3.58
N ALA A 87 12.21 6.30 -2.92
CA ALA A 87 12.58 7.28 -1.88
C ALA A 87 13.27 6.61 -0.69
N LEU A 88 12.84 5.39 -0.34
CA LEU A 88 13.37 4.68 0.82
C LEU A 88 14.44 3.65 0.45
N SER A 89 14.71 3.46 -0.84
CA SER A 89 15.66 2.46 -1.33
C SER A 89 15.32 1.04 -0.87
N ILE A 90 14.04 0.70 -0.92
CA ILE A 90 13.54 -0.62 -0.54
C ILE A 90 12.90 -1.30 -1.75
N PRO A 91 12.86 -2.65 -1.78
CA PRO A 91 12.30 -3.36 -2.91
C PRO A 91 10.80 -3.17 -3.06
N LEU A 92 10.33 -3.22 -4.30
CA LEU A 92 8.92 -3.21 -4.66
C LEU A 92 8.52 -4.61 -5.11
N ILE A 93 7.46 -5.14 -4.53
CA ILE A 93 6.95 -6.47 -4.85
C ILE A 93 5.57 -6.33 -5.46
N ALA A 94 5.39 -6.81 -6.69
CA ALA A 94 4.08 -6.83 -7.33
C ALA A 94 3.44 -8.20 -7.12
N ILE A 95 2.21 -8.21 -6.66
CA ILE A 95 1.47 -9.45 -6.37
C ILE A 95 0.25 -9.51 -7.28
N ASP A 96 0.12 -10.61 -8.02
CA ASP A 96 -1.05 -10.84 -8.85
C ASP A 96 -2.21 -11.30 -7.97
N THR A 97 -3.38 -10.69 -8.21
CA THR A 97 -4.59 -10.97 -7.42
C THR A 97 -5.64 -11.73 -8.23
N LEU A 98 -5.22 -12.67 -9.02
CA LEU A 98 -6.12 -13.50 -9.82
C LEU A 98 -7.00 -14.41 -8.98
#